data_98c573c0b21d5ab6b259ab644c607e28
#
_entry.id   98c573c0b21d5ab6b259ab644c607e28
#
_cell.length_a   1.000
_cell.length_b   1.000
_cell.length_c   1.000
_cell.angle_alpha   90.00
_cell.angle_beta   90.00
_cell.angle_gamma   90.00
#
_symmetry.space_group_name_H-M   'P 1'
#
loop_
_entity.id
_entity.type
_entity.pdbx_description
1 polymer ?
#
loop_
_entity_poly.entity_id
_entity_poly.type
_entity_poly.pdbx_seq_one_letter_code
_entity_poly.pdbx_strand_id
1 'polypeptide(L)'
;MEEQIKKQRINGILHMSDILNQILLGDCVKELKRIPDRSIDLVILDPPYWKIINERWDFEWRTKDEYTAWCMEWFTEISRIIKLSGSLYIFGYTRNLVYLYRNIVELGFVFRQEIIVDKGMRSLGGRKTSTYKMFPTVTETIWFFTFNSKPYIKDFLRKRQKDLGLTALEINKRLGAKVNGGGVWSLYTGNNILAQVPTEEMWTKLQEILKFDLPYTEISQTFNIELGYTNVWSDIDFYKEKRLHKTQKPVKLLDQKRVW
;
A
#
# COMPACT_ATOMS: atom_id res chain seq x y z
N MET A 1 29.56 2.02 22.62
CA MET A 1 28.43 2.43 21.76
C MET A 1 28.27 1.51 20.55
N GLU A 2 29.34 1.20 19.78
CA GLU A 2 29.27 0.24 18.66
C GLU A 2 28.98 -1.21 19.07
N GLU A 3 29.41 -1.66 20.24
CA GLU A 3 29.11 -3.01 20.76
C GLU A 3 27.66 -3.16 21.24
N GLN A 4 27.01 -2.10 21.69
CA GLN A 4 25.60 -2.10 22.04
C GLN A 4 24.71 -2.15 20.78
N ILE A 5 25.10 -1.49 19.71
CA ILE A 5 24.43 -1.55 18.40
C ILE A 5 24.53 -2.96 17.79
N LYS A 6 25.68 -3.65 17.97
CA LYS A 6 25.87 -5.04 17.51
C LYS A 6 25.01 -6.06 18.25
N LYS A 7 24.67 -5.84 19.52
CA LYS A 7 23.81 -6.75 20.31
C LYS A 7 22.32 -6.69 19.99
N GLN A 8 21.84 -5.63 19.30
CA GLN A 8 20.42 -5.47 18.92
C GLN A 8 20.05 -6.06 17.55
N ARG A 9 21.00 -6.63 16.81
CA ARG A 9 20.74 -7.32 15.54
C ARG A 9 20.36 -8.79 15.77
N ILE A 10 19.18 -9.03 16.34
CA ILE A 10 18.62 -10.37 16.40
C ILE A 10 18.15 -10.73 14.98
N ASN A 11 18.81 -11.70 14.34
CA ASN A 11 18.46 -12.27 13.02
C ASN A 11 18.52 -11.33 11.80
N GLY A 12 19.38 -10.30 11.79
CA GLY A 12 19.55 -9.42 10.63
C GLY A 12 18.45 -8.36 10.42
N ILE A 13 17.43 -8.33 11.26
CA ILE A 13 16.36 -7.31 11.24
C ILE A 13 16.89 -6.01 11.85
N LEU A 14 16.67 -4.89 11.16
CA LEU A 14 17.06 -3.55 11.60
C LEU A 14 16.06 -3.01 12.64
N HIS A 15 16.54 -2.17 13.53
CA HIS A 15 15.65 -1.35 14.35
C HIS A 15 15.10 -0.19 13.51
N MET A 16 13.84 0.25 13.73
CA MET A 16 13.26 1.37 12.96
C MET A 16 14.10 2.65 13.07
N SER A 17 14.71 2.91 14.23
CA SER A 17 15.65 4.02 14.41
C SER A 17 16.85 3.99 13.49
N ASP A 18 17.28 2.80 13.02
CA ASP A 18 18.47 2.63 12.19
C ASP A 18 18.18 2.90 10.70
N ILE A 19 16.91 2.87 10.31
CA ILE A 19 16.47 3.07 8.92
C ILE A 19 15.69 4.38 8.72
N LEU A 20 15.30 5.04 9.78
CA LEU A 20 14.57 6.31 9.71
C LEU A 20 15.42 7.38 9.03
N ASN A 21 14.89 7.99 7.96
CA ASN A 21 15.58 9.00 7.13
C ASN A 21 16.89 8.50 6.50
N GLN A 22 17.04 7.20 6.27
CA GLN A 22 18.22 6.61 5.64
C GLN A 22 17.94 6.17 4.20
N ILE A 23 18.98 6.15 3.38
CA ILE A 23 18.99 5.51 2.08
C ILE A 23 19.68 4.16 2.25
N LEU A 24 18.95 3.08 2.01
CA LEU A 24 19.49 1.73 2.02
C LEU A 24 19.98 1.38 0.61
N LEU A 25 21.29 1.30 0.45
CA LEU A 25 21.91 0.92 -0.83
C LEU A 25 22.06 -0.60 -0.90
N GLY A 26 21.39 -1.21 -1.87
CA GLY A 26 21.47 -2.66 -2.06
C GLY A 26 20.37 -3.20 -2.97
N ASP A 27 20.30 -4.51 -3.06
CA ASP A 27 19.19 -5.24 -3.68
C ASP A 27 17.93 -5.04 -2.84
N CYS A 28 16.86 -4.56 -3.46
CA CYS A 28 15.65 -4.16 -2.73
C CYS A 28 15.02 -5.33 -1.95
N VAL A 29 15.03 -6.55 -2.48
CA VAL A 29 14.47 -7.72 -1.78
C VAL A 29 15.26 -8.03 -0.52
N LYS A 30 16.60 -7.94 -0.60
CA LYS A 30 17.47 -8.17 0.56
C LYS A 30 17.29 -7.11 1.62
N GLU A 31 17.21 -5.83 1.22
CA GLU A 31 17.03 -4.73 2.16
C GLU A 31 15.63 -4.76 2.80
N LEU A 32 14.58 -5.05 2.03
CA LEU A 32 13.21 -5.20 2.55
C LEU A 32 13.10 -6.28 3.63
N LYS A 33 13.81 -7.41 3.48
CA LYS A 33 13.83 -8.49 4.49
C LYS A 33 14.39 -8.06 5.85
N ARG A 34 15.12 -6.95 5.90
CA ARG A 34 15.70 -6.39 7.13
C ARG A 34 14.73 -5.46 7.87
N ILE A 35 13.66 -5.04 7.21
CA ILE A 35 12.66 -4.13 7.79
C ILE A 35 11.69 -4.96 8.66
N PRO A 36 11.34 -4.49 9.88
CA PRO A 36 10.40 -5.18 10.75
C PRO A 36 9.01 -5.34 10.14
N ASP A 37 8.28 -6.39 10.55
CA ASP A 37 6.89 -6.61 10.16
C ASP A 37 6.01 -5.45 10.62
N ARG A 38 5.01 -5.08 9.79
CA ARG A 38 3.97 -4.09 10.14
C ARG A 38 4.52 -2.76 10.69
N SER A 39 5.61 -2.28 10.11
CA SER A 39 6.30 -1.08 10.60
C SER A 39 6.21 0.12 9.66
N ILE A 40 5.77 -0.06 8.41
CA ILE A 40 5.74 0.97 7.37
C ILE A 40 4.32 1.45 7.11
N ASP A 41 4.09 2.76 7.23
CA ASP A 41 2.78 3.37 6.99
C ASP A 41 2.50 3.58 5.50
N LEU A 42 3.55 3.88 4.73
CA LEU A 42 3.45 4.28 3.33
C LEU A 42 4.55 3.65 2.50
N VAL A 43 4.17 3.05 1.39
CA VAL A 43 5.09 2.55 0.36
C VAL A 43 4.81 3.23 -0.98
N ILE A 44 5.85 3.81 -1.58
CA ILE A 44 5.81 4.37 -2.93
C ILE A 44 6.79 3.59 -3.80
N LEU A 45 6.31 3.02 -4.88
CA LEU A 45 7.08 2.17 -5.80
C LEU A 45 7.18 2.80 -7.19
N ASP A 46 8.41 2.92 -7.68
CA ASP A 46 8.71 3.30 -9.08
C ASP A 46 9.65 2.25 -9.70
N PRO A 47 9.14 1.01 -9.91
CA PRO A 47 9.95 -0.08 -10.45
C PRO A 47 10.26 0.12 -11.93
N PRO A 48 11.22 -0.62 -12.52
CA PRO A 48 11.33 -0.76 -13.97
C PRO A 48 10.00 -1.15 -14.59
N TYR A 49 9.62 -0.48 -15.71
CA TYR A 49 8.28 -0.68 -16.31
C TYR A 49 8.24 -1.80 -17.37
N TRP A 50 9.33 -2.52 -17.50
CA TRP A 50 9.52 -3.63 -18.43
C TRP A 50 9.27 -3.29 -19.90
N LYS A 51 10.35 -3.14 -20.66
CA LYS A 51 10.38 -2.87 -22.12
C LYS A 51 9.68 -1.55 -22.53
N ILE A 52 9.80 -0.52 -21.69
CA ILE A 52 9.27 0.81 -21.97
C ILE A 52 10.38 1.77 -22.38
N ILE A 53 11.51 1.73 -21.70
CA ILE A 53 12.65 2.62 -21.92
C ILE A 53 13.75 1.81 -22.61
N ASN A 54 14.42 2.39 -23.61
CA ASN A 54 15.53 1.73 -24.30
C ASN A 54 16.82 1.80 -23.45
N GLU A 55 16.77 1.18 -22.26
CA GLU A 55 17.87 1.04 -21.33
C GLU A 55 18.02 -0.43 -20.96
N ARG A 56 19.27 -0.92 -20.76
CA ARG A 56 19.54 -2.34 -20.54
C ARG A 56 18.76 -2.93 -19.36
N TRP A 57 18.65 -2.19 -18.28
CA TRP A 57 17.93 -2.61 -17.07
C TRP A 57 16.42 -2.78 -17.25
N ASP A 58 15.80 -2.15 -18.27
CA ASP A 58 14.37 -2.29 -18.57
C ASP A 58 14.07 -3.51 -19.46
N PHE A 59 15.12 -4.19 -19.95
CA PHE A 59 15.06 -5.40 -20.78
C PHE A 59 15.65 -6.64 -20.08
N GLU A 60 15.85 -6.60 -18.78
CA GLU A 60 16.49 -7.66 -18.01
C GLU A 60 15.64 -8.94 -18.04
N TRP A 61 14.31 -8.79 -17.98
CA TRP A 61 13.38 -9.93 -18.05
C TRP A 61 12.97 -10.20 -19.51
N ARG A 62 13.13 -11.46 -19.95
CA ARG A 62 12.81 -11.87 -21.33
C ARG A 62 11.30 -11.99 -21.52
N THR A 63 10.59 -12.54 -20.53
CA THR A 63 9.17 -12.82 -20.57
C THR A 63 8.40 -11.99 -19.51
N LYS A 64 7.09 -11.89 -19.72
CA LYS A 64 6.17 -11.30 -18.73
C LYS A 64 6.20 -12.08 -17.40
N ASP A 65 6.30 -13.39 -17.48
CA ASP A 65 6.25 -14.25 -16.32
C ASP A 65 7.52 -14.09 -15.45
N GLU A 66 8.70 -13.95 -16.07
CA GLU A 66 9.94 -13.61 -15.37
C GLU A 66 9.83 -12.25 -14.66
N TYR A 67 9.32 -11.23 -15.37
CA TYR A 67 9.09 -9.91 -14.76
C TYR A 67 8.11 -9.97 -13.60
N THR A 68 7.00 -10.69 -13.78
CA THR A 68 5.99 -10.87 -12.74
C THR A 68 6.58 -11.60 -11.53
N ALA A 69 7.34 -12.68 -11.74
CA ALA A 69 7.98 -13.43 -10.67
C ALA A 69 8.93 -12.54 -9.85
N TRP A 70 9.77 -11.77 -10.53
CA TRP A 70 10.65 -10.80 -9.87
C TRP A 70 9.85 -9.74 -9.08
N CYS A 71 8.77 -9.21 -9.64
CA CYS A 71 7.91 -8.27 -8.91
C CYS A 71 7.33 -8.90 -7.64
N MET A 72 6.96 -10.17 -7.69
CA MET A 72 6.37 -10.86 -6.54
C MET A 72 7.35 -11.08 -5.39
N GLU A 73 8.66 -11.13 -5.64
CA GLU A 73 9.65 -11.21 -4.57
C GLU A 73 9.58 -10.00 -3.62
N TRP A 74 9.62 -8.79 -4.16
CA TRP A 74 9.55 -7.58 -3.34
C TRP A 74 8.12 -7.22 -2.91
N PHE A 75 7.06 -7.57 -3.68
CA PHE A 75 5.68 -7.40 -3.21
C PHE A 75 5.37 -8.25 -1.98
N THR A 76 5.90 -9.47 -1.92
CA THR A 76 5.76 -10.35 -0.74
C THR A 76 6.35 -9.68 0.50
N GLU A 77 7.55 -9.12 0.39
CA GLU A 77 8.16 -8.40 1.51
C GLU A 77 7.38 -7.13 1.87
N ILE A 78 6.90 -6.37 0.88
CA ILE A 78 6.06 -5.19 1.14
C ILE A 78 4.78 -5.58 1.88
N SER A 79 4.13 -6.68 1.51
CA SER A 79 2.93 -7.14 2.21
C SER A 79 3.20 -7.51 3.67
N ARG A 80 4.42 -7.92 4.00
CA ARG A 80 4.86 -8.23 5.37
C ARG A 80 5.12 -6.96 6.19
N ILE A 81 5.84 -5.98 5.61
CA ILE A 81 6.32 -4.79 6.34
C ILE A 81 5.26 -3.68 6.46
N ILE A 82 4.31 -3.60 5.53
CA ILE A 82 3.28 -2.56 5.56
C ILE A 82 2.32 -2.77 6.72
N LYS A 83 1.94 -1.68 7.40
CA LYS A 83 0.95 -1.71 8.48
C LYS A 83 -0.44 -2.10 7.96
N LEU A 84 -1.33 -2.51 8.87
CA LEU A 84 -2.73 -2.84 8.52
C LEU A 84 -3.50 -1.61 8.01
N SER A 85 -3.13 -0.43 8.46
CA SER A 85 -3.64 0.87 7.99
C SER A 85 -2.81 1.46 6.84
N GLY A 86 -1.78 0.75 6.36
CA GLY A 86 -0.81 1.29 5.42
C GLY A 86 -1.32 1.46 4.00
N SER A 87 -0.66 2.33 3.25
CA SER A 87 -0.94 2.69 1.86
C SER A 87 0.19 2.27 0.93
N LEU A 88 -0.19 1.84 -0.28
CA LEU A 88 0.75 1.47 -1.33
C LEU A 88 0.41 2.23 -2.62
N TYR A 89 1.38 2.92 -3.18
CA TYR A 89 1.29 3.61 -4.47
C TYR A 89 2.31 3.03 -5.43
N ILE A 90 1.88 2.68 -6.64
CA ILE A 90 2.73 2.03 -7.65
C ILE A 90 2.67 2.85 -8.93
N PHE A 91 3.81 3.39 -9.34
CA PHE A 91 3.98 3.97 -10.65
C PHE A 91 4.11 2.89 -11.72
N GLY A 92 3.52 3.11 -12.88
CA GLY A 92 3.67 2.18 -14.00
C GLY A 92 2.77 2.51 -15.17
N TYR A 93 2.91 1.72 -16.23
CA TYR A 93 1.93 1.73 -17.31
C TYR A 93 0.84 0.71 -17.04
N THR A 94 -0.41 1.12 -17.14
CA THR A 94 -1.59 0.26 -16.91
C THR A 94 -1.47 -1.08 -17.64
N ARG A 95 -0.97 -1.09 -18.89
CA ARG A 95 -0.77 -2.32 -19.67
C ARG A 95 0.16 -3.35 -19.00
N ASN A 96 1.08 -2.91 -18.14
CA ASN A 96 2.01 -3.78 -17.42
C ASN A 96 1.48 -4.07 -16.00
N LEU A 97 0.90 -3.07 -15.32
CA LEU A 97 0.33 -3.22 -13.99
C LEU A 97 -0.81 -4.25 -13.94
N VAL A 98 -1.60 -4.38 -15.01
CA VAL A 98 -2.69 -5.38 -15.07
C VAL A 98 -2.20 -6.82 -14.91
N TYR A 99 -0.95 -7.13 -15.27
CA TYR A 99 -0.39 -8.46 -15.06
C TYR A 99 -0.07 -8.75 -13.59
N LEU A 100 0.12 -7.71 -12.78
CA LEU A 100 0.45 -7.80 -11.36
C LEU A 100 -0.79 -7.75 -10.47
N TYR A 101 -1.90 -7.25 -10.98
CA TYR A 101 -3.11 -6.94 -10.20
C TYR A 101 -3.58 -8.11 -9.34
N ARG A 102 -3.80 -9.28 -9.96
CA ARG A 102 -4.30 -10.46 -9.25
C ARG A 102 -3.37 -10.87 -8.11
N ASN A 103 -2.09 -10.94 -8.38
CA ASN A 103 -1.08 -11.34 -7.42
C ASN A 103 -1.00 -10.35 -6.24
N ILE A 104 -1.08 -9.04 -6.52
CA ILE A 104 -1.08 -7.99 -5.48
C ILE A 104 -2.31 -8.15 -4.57
N VAL A 105 -3.49 -8.39 -5.14
CA VAL A 105 -4.72 -8.61 -4.38
C VAL A 105 -4.63 -9.90 -3.54
N GLU A 106 -4.06 -10.97 -4.07
CA GLU A 106 -3.84 -12.24 -3.34
C GLU A 106 -2.87 -12.07 -2.15
N LEU A 107 -1.95 -11.10 -2.19
CA LEU A 107 -1.09 -10.72 -1.05
C LEU A 107 -1.82 -9.89 0.03
N GLY A 108 -3.10 -9.60 -0.16
CA GLY A 108 -3.92 -8.90 0.81
C GLY A 108 -4.07 -7.40 0.57
N PHE A 109 -3.70 -6.90 -0.61
CA PHE A 109 -3.96 -5.51 -0.98
C PHE A 109 -5.35 -5.32 -1.59
N VAL A 110 -5.95 -4.16 -1.35
CA VAL A 110 -7.23 -3.74 -1.92
C VAL A 110 -6.98 -2.57 -2.84
N PHE A 111 -7.23 -2.74 -4.14
CA PHE A 111 -7.18 -1.65 -5.11
C PHE A 111 -8.23 -0.60 -4.77
N ARG A 112 -7.81 0.65 -4.70
CA ARG A 112 -8.69 1.78 -4.41
C ARG A 112 -9.03 2.55 -5.67
N GLN A 113 -8.03 3.00 -6.39
CA GLN A 113 -8.23 3.78 -7.61
C GLN A 113 -6.94 3.90 -8.43
N GLU A 114 -7.11 4.30 -9.66
CA GLU A 114 -6.05 4.81 -10.53
C GLU A 114 -5.97 6.33 -10.39
N ILE A 115 -4.74 6.83 -10.26
CA ILE A 115 -4.42 8.26 -10.27
C ILE A 115 -3.72 8.55 -11.58
N ILE A 116 -4.21 9.53 -12.31
CA ILE A 116 -3.67 9.97 -13.59
C ILE A 116 -2.93 11.28 -13.39
N VAL A 117 -1.64 11.28 -13.69
CA VAL A 117 -0.81 12.49 -13.66
C VAL A 117 -0.63 13.00 -15.09
N ASP A 118 -1.15 14.18 -15.38
CA ASP A 118 -0.99 14.84 -16.67
C ASP A 118 0.42 15.44 -16.78
N LYS A 119 1.20 14.95 -17.75
CA LYS A 119 2.55 15.46 -18.05
C LYS A 119 2.54 16.56 -19.11
N GLY A 120 1.38 16.80 -19.69
CA GLY A 120 1.17 17.77 -20.79
C GLY A 120 1.81 17.36 -22.11
N MET A 121 1.50 18.11 -23.15
CA MET A 121 1.97 17.85 -24.53
C MET A 121 3.49 17.91 -24.69
N ARG A 122 4.22 18.59 -23.81
CA ARG A 122 5.69 18.59 -23.78
C ARG A 122 6.30 17.20 -23.67
N SER A 123 5.59 16.24 -23.07
CA SER A 123 6.04 14.86 -22.91
C SER A 123 6.23 14.12 -24.26
N LEU A 124 5.62 14.60 -25.32
CA LEU A 124 5.75 14.04 -26.67
C LEU A 124 7.08 14.41 -27.35
N GLY A 125 7.82 15.39 -26.83
CA GLY A 125 9.16 15.76 -27.33
C GLY A 125 9.16 16.18 -28.79
N GLY A 126 8.09 16.80 -29.30
CA GLY A 126 7.98 17.25 -30.70
C GLY A 126 7.86 16.13 -31.72
N ARG A 127 7.61 14.89 -31.30
CA ARG A 127 7.41 13.75 -32.22
C ARG A 127 6.24 14.01 -33.17
N LYS A 128 6.46 13.76 -34.46
CA LYS A 128 5.37 13.81 -35.45
C LYS A 128 4.37 12.71 -35.16
N THR A 129 3.08 13.08 -35.09
CA THR A 129 1.98 12.18 -34.70
C THR A 129 1.39 11.39 -35.89
N SER A 130 1.85 11.65 -37.12
CA SER A 130 1.31 11.06 -38.38
C SER A 130 1.42 9.52 -38.46
N THR A 131 2.27 8.91 -37.66
CA THR A 131 2.51 7.45 -37.66
C THR A 131 1.97 6.72 -36.42
N TYR A 132 1.27 7.41 -35.54
CA TYR A 132 0.70 6.79 -34.34
C TYR A 132 -0.47 5.87 -34.70
N LYS A 133 -0.44 4.66 -34.13
CA LYS A 133 -1.56 3.70 -34.20
C LYS A 133 -2.52 3.80 -33.01
N MET A 134 -2.24 4.72 -32.07
CA MET A 134 -3.02 5.00 -30.87
C MET A 134 -2.84 6.47 -30.48
N PHE A 135 -3.66 6.98 -29.59
CA PHE A 135 -3.46 8.31 -29.02
C PHE A 135 -2.10 8.42 -28.31
N PRO A 136 -1.36 9.54 -28.48
CA PRO A 136 -0.11 9.75 -27.77
C PRO A 136 -0.35 9.79 -26.26
N THR A 137 0.47 9.06 -25.51
CA THR A 137 0.37 9.02 -24.04
C THR A 137 1.09 10.24 -23.45
N VAL A 138 0.36 11.11 -22.81
CA VAL A 138 0.85 12.31 -22.12
C VAL A 138 0.65 12.22 -20.61
N THR A 139 0.38 11.03 -20.09
CA THR A 139 0.08 10.80 -18.69
C THR A 139 1.08 9.86 -18.04
N GLU A 140 1.11 9.88 -16.73
CA GLU A 140 1.70 8.87 -15.86
C GLU A 140 0.57 8.23 -15.06
N THR A 141 0.66 6.94 -14.82
CA THR A 141 -0.33 6.21 -14.03
C THR A 141 0.26 5.84 -12.69
N ILE A 142 -0.53 6.03 -11.63
CA ILE A 142 -0.22 5.54 -10.28
C ILE A 142 -1.41 4.71 -9.81
N TRP A 143 -1.17 3.47 -9.41
CA TRP A 143 -2.20 2.66 -8.76
C TRP A 143 -2.09 2.79 -7.25
N PHE A 144 -3.22 3.09 -6.61
CA PHE A 144 -3.35 3.22 -5.17
C PHE A 144 -4.04 2.01 -4.57
N PHE A 145 -3.39 1.44 -3.55
CA PHE A 145 -3.89 0.32 -2.76
C PHE A 145 -3.84 0.65 -1.27
N THR A 146 -4.72 0.01 -0.51
CA THR A 146 -4.61 -0.11 0.95
C THR A 146 -4.44 -1.57 1.34
N PHE A 147 -3.95 -1.85 2.54
CA PHE A 147 -3.88 -3.22 3.02
C PHE A 147 -5.25 -3.68 3.55
N ASN A 148 -5.59 -4.97 3.36
CA ASN A 148 -6.84 -5.56 3.86
C ASN A 148 -6.67 -6.02 5.32
N SER A 149 -7.08 -5.19 6.26
CA SER A 149 -6.99 -5.51 7.69
C SER A 149 -8.08 -6.47 8.20
N LYS A 150 -9.12 -6.76 7.42
CA LYS A 150 -10.26 -7.59 7.86
C LYS A 150 -9.88 -8.97 8.42
N PRO A 151 -9.01 -9.77 7.79
CA PRO A 151 -8.63 -11.07 8.34
C PRO A 151 -7.97 -10.94 9.73
N TYR A 152 -7.06 -9.98 9.88
CA TYR A 152 -6.38 -9.72 11.15
C TYR A 152 -7.37 -9.31 12.24
N ILE A 153 -8.26 -8.34 11.95
CA ILE A 153 -9.27 -7.85 12.90
C ILE A 153 -10.17 -8.99 13.35
N LYS A 154 -10.63 -9.82 12.42
CA LYS A 154 -11.47 -10.98 12.73
C LYS A 154 -10.78 -11.93 13.71
N ASP A 155 -9.54 -12.32 13.41
CA ASP A 155 -8.80 -13.28 14.24
C ASP A 155 -8.45 -12.68 15.60
N PHE A 156 -8.05 -11.41 15.63
CA PHE A 156 -7.82 -10.65 16.85
C PHE A 156 -9.08 -10.60 17.73
N LEU A 157 -10.21 -10.17 17.20
CA LEU A 157 -11.46 -10.07 17.95
C LEU A 157 -11.95 -11.43 18.45
N ARG A 158 -11.85 -12.48 17.64
CA ARG A 158 -12.20 -13.85 18.05
C ARG A 158 -11.32 -14.37 19.16
N LYS A 159 -10.02 -14.08 19.12
CA LYS A 159 -9.09 -14.42 20.19
C LYS A 159 -9.51 -13.72 21.50
N ARG A 160 -9.74 -12.40 21.45
CA ARG A 160 -10.20 -11.64 22.63
C ARG A 160 -11.52 -12.16 23.18
N GLN A 161 -12.48 -12.48 22.32
CA GLN A 161 -13.75 -13.11 22.70
C GLN A 161 -13.51 -14.41 23.50
N LYS A 162 -12.64 -15.28 22.97
CA LYS A 162 -12.31 -16.57 23.60
C LYS A 162 -11.62 -16.37 24.96
N ASP A 163 -10.63 -15.48 25.01
CA ASP A 163 -9.86 -15.19 26.24
C ASP A 163 -10.74 -14.69 27.38
N LEU A 164 -11.83 -13.99 27.07
CA LEU A 164 -12.80 -13.46 28.05
C LEU A 164 -14.01 -14.37 28.27
N GLY A 165 -14.11 -15.49 27.57
CA GLY A 165 -15.23 -16.42 27.66
C GLY A 165 -16.59 -15.83 27.27
N LEU A 166 -16.60 -14.75 26.45
CA LEU A 166 -17.83 -14.08 26.04
C LEU A 166 -18.49 -14.77 24.85
N THR A 167 -19.82 -14.81 24.84
CA THR A 167 -20.61 -15.26 23.70
C THR A 167 -20.85 -14.12 22.70
N ALA A 168 -21.11 -14.45 21.43
CA ALA A 168 -21.49 -13.46 20.41
C ALA A 168 -22.76 -12.68 20.81
N LEU A 169 -23.70 -13.36 21.50
CA LEU A 169 -24.94 -12.76 22.00
C LEU A 169 -24.65 -11.67 23.03
N GLU A 170 -23.79 -11.96 24.01
CA GLU A 170 -23.38 -10.98 25.04
C GLU A 170 -22.68 -9.78 24.45
N ILE A 171 -21.79 -10.00 23.47
CA ILE A 171 -21.09 -8.91 22.78
C ILE A 171 -22.10 -8.04 22.02
N ASN A 172 -23.00 -8.63 21.23
CA ASN A 172 -24.03 -7.89 20.51
C ASN A 172 -24.94 -7.08 21.47
N LYS A 173 -25.33 -7.66 22.60
CA LYS A 173 -26.12 -6.98 23.61
C LYS A 173 -25.39 -5.77 24.18
N ARG A 174 -24.10 -5.90 24.52
CA ARG A 174 -23.27 -4.81 25.07
C ARG A 174 -23.00 -3.72 24.02
N LEU A 175 -22.94 -4.09 22.72
CA LEU A 175 -22.82 -3.14 21.62
C LEU A 175 -24.13 -2.38 21.34
N GLY A 176 -25.25 -2.73 21.98
CA GLY A 176 -26.57 -2.18 21.67
C GLY A 176 -27.14 -2.62 20.33
N ALA A 177 -26.62 -3.72 19.78
CA ALA A 177 -27.03 -4.26 18.48
C ALA A 177 -28.24 -5.21 18.62
N LYS A 178 -29.00 -5.38 17.52
CA LYS A 178 -30.06 -6.38 17.45
C LYS A 178 -29.48 -7.78 17.70
N VAL A 179 -30.13 -8.55 18.55
CA VAL A 179 -29.68 -9.90 18.93
C VAL A 179 -30.25 -11.01 18.05
N ASN A 180 -31.14 -10.67 17.10
CA ASN A 180 -31.74 -11.63 16.17
C ASN A 180 -30.80 -11.91 14.99
N GLY A 181 -30.40 -13.15 14.81
CA GLY A 181 -29.41 -13.56 13.83
C GLY A 181 -27.96 -13.32 14.28
N GLY A 182 -27.00 -13.25 13.38
CA GLY A 182 -25.58 -13.09 13.69
C GLY A 182 -25.20 -11.72 14.31
N GLY A 183 -26.09 -10.74 14.24
CA GLY A 183 -25.87 -9.38 14.78
C GLY A 183 -24.67 -8.69 14.14
N VAL A 184 -24.27 -7.57 14.74
CA VAL A 184 -23.11 -6.77 14.31
C VAL A 184 -21.80 -7.53 14.49
N TRP A 185 -21.70 -8.41 15.49
CA TRP A 185 -20.52 -9.23 15.74
C TRP A 185 -20.12 -10.08 14.53
N SER A 186 -21.12 -10.64 13.81
CA SER A 186 -20.87 -11.44 12.61
C SER A 186 -20.36 -10.63 11.41
N LEU A 187 -20.61 -9.32 11.36
CA LEU A 187 -20.05 -8.44 10.35
C LEU A 187 -18.54 -8.26 10.51
N TYR A 188 -18.05 -8.28 11.76
CA TYR A 188 -16.62 -8.08 12.05
C TYR A 188 -15.83 -9.39 12.12
N THR A 189 -16.50 -10.50 12.43
CA THR A 189 -15.84 -11.79 12.65
C THR A 189 -16.31 -12.89 11.70
N GLY A 190 -17.28 -12.62 10.83
CA GLY A 190 -17.82 -13.56 9.85
C GLY A 190 -16.92 -13.73 8.62
N ASN A 191 -17.26 -14.74 7.79
CA ASN A 191 -16.63 -15.03 6.50
C ASN A 191 -17.55 -14.68 5.32
N ASN A 192 -18.66 -13.99 5.57
CA ASN A 192 -19.62 -13.65 4.53
C ASN A 192 -19.18 -12.40 3.73
N ILE A 193 -19.85 -12.17 2.63
CA ILE A 193 -19.60 -11.02 1.74
C ILE A 193 -19.83 -9.67 2.44
N LEU A 194 -20.61 -9.64 3.53
CA LEU A 194 -20.92 -8.45 4.32
C LEU A 194 -19.83 -8.13 5.36
N ALA A 195 -18.79 -8.97 5.48
CA ALA A 195 -17.72 -8.74 6.43
C ALA A 195 -17.03 -7.39 6.17
N GLN A 196 -16.91 -6.59 7.23
CA GLN A 196 -16.37 -5.24 7.17
C GLN A 196 -15.48 -4.92 8.39
N VAL A 197 -14.67 -3.89 8.25
CA VAL A 197 -13.94 -3.30 9.38
C VAL A 197 -14.94 -2.54 10.25
N PRO A 198 -14.87 -2.60 11.59
CA PRO A 198 -15.66 -1.75 12.47
C PRO A 198 -15.45 -0.25 12.16
N THR A 199 -16.45 0.58 12.41
CA THR A 199 -16.24 2.03 12.45
C THR A 199 -15.43 2.37 13.71
N GLU A 200 -14.84 3.57 13.77
CA GLU A 200 -14.08 4.02 14.93
C GLU A 200 -14.91 3.99 16.21
N GLU A 201 -16.17 4.46 16.15
CA GLU A 201 -17.11 4.39 17.28
C GLU A 201 -17.34 2.95 17.77
N MET A 202 -17.54 2.02 16.81
CA MET A 202 -17.74 0.62 17.18
C MET A 202 -16.47 -0.04 17.68
N TRP A 203 -15.30 0.37 17.19
CA TRP A 203 -14.01 -0.10 17.69
C TRP A 203 -13.78 0.32 19.14
N THR A 204 -14.08 1.57 19.49
CA THR A 204 -14.00 2.08 20.86
C THR A 204 -14.91 1.26 21.81
N LYS A 205 -16.15 0.98 21.40
CA LYS A 205 -17.04 0.10 22.19
C LYS A 205 -16.48 -1.32 22.34
N LEU A 206 -15.86 -1.86 21.27
CA LEU A 206 -15.22 -3.18 21.31
C LEU A 206 -14.00 -3.19 22.23
N GLN A 207 -13.19 -2.12 22.27
CA GLN A 207 -12.07 -1.97 23.21
C GLN A 207 -12.54 -2.10 24.67
N GLU A 208 -13.63 -1.41 25.02
CA GLU A 208 -14.21 -1.47 26.37
C GLU A 208 -14.75 -2.87 26.70
N ILE A 209 -15.48 -3.50 25.77
CA ILE A 209 -16.14 -4.81 25.99
C ILE A 209 -15.10 -5.93 26.05
N LEU A 210 -14.12 -5.90 25.15
CA LEU A 210 -13.13 -6.98 24.97
C LEU A 210 -11.79 -6.70 25.65
N LYS A 211 -11.68 -5.58 26.38
CA LYS A 211 -10.53 -5.23 27.24
C LYS A 211 -9.20 -5.22 26.46
N PHE A 212 -9.10 -4.40 25.41
CA PHE A 212 -7.89 -4.15 24.68
C PHE A 212 -7.70 -2.65 24.36
N ASP A 213 -6.49 -2.25 24.00
CA ASP A 213 -6.09 -0.86 23.79
C ASP A 213 -5.53 -0.57 22.40
N LEU A 214 -5.68 -1.51 21.42
CA LEU A 214 -5.21 -1.33 20.06
C LEU A 214 -5.93 -0.14 19.40
N PRO A 215 -5.21 0.96 19.06
CA PRO A 215 -5.82 2.14 18.46
C PRO A 215 -6.48 1.86 17.12
N TYR A 216 -7.56 2.58 16.80
CA TYR A 216 -8.26 2.43 15.52
C TYR A 216 -7.35 2.74 14.32
N THR A 217 -6.45 3.71 14.46
CA THR A 217 -5.48 4.12 13.45
C THR A 217 -4.50 3.00 13.04
N GLU A 218 -4.31 1.99 13.90
CA GLU A 218 -3.47 0.83 13.58
C GLU A 218 -4.17 -0.19 12.66
N ILE A 219 -5.49 -0.16 12.58
CA ILE A 219 -6.29 -1.15 11.84
C ILE A 219 -7.03 -0.59 10.63
N SER A 220 -7.19 0.71 10.58
CA SER A 220 -7.93 1.40 9.52
C SER A 220 -7.25 2.70 9.14
N GLN A 221 -7.12 2.89 7.83
CA GLN A 221 -6.66 4.16 7.29
C GLN A 221 -7.82 5.15 7.27
N THR A 222 -7.60 6.35 7.80
CA THR A 222 -8.44 7.52 7.58
C THR A 222 -7.87 8.32 6.41
N PHE A 223 -8.66 8.50 5.37
CA PHE A 223 -8.27 9.24 4.19
C PHE A 223 -9.02 10.58 4.18
N ASN A 224 -8.39 11.62 4.72
CA ASN A 224 -8.93 12.97 4.76
C ASN A 224 -8.44 13.76 3.54
N ILE A 225 -9.27 13.84 2.50
CA ILE A 225 -8.98 14.66 1.31
C ILE A 225 -9.58 16.04 1.50
N GLU A 226 -8.79 17.09 1.30
CA GLU A 226 -9.30 18.44 1.19
C GLU A 226 -10.17 18.60 -0.07
N LEU A 227 -11.22 19.40 0.02
CA LEU A 227 -12.13 19.67 -1.10
C LEU A 227 -11.34 20.25 -2.30
N GLY A 228 -11.61 19.70 -3.49
CA GLY A 228 -10.93 20.12 -4.74
C GLY A 228 -9.82 19.18 -5.22
N TYR A 229 -9.39 18.22 -4.42
CA TYR A 229 -8.46 17.18 -4.90
C TYR A 229 -9.21 16.02 -5.56
N THR A 230 -8.70 15.60 -6.70
CA THR A 230 -9.24 14.49 -7.48
C THR A 230 -8.13 13.47 -7.80
N ASN A 231 -8.49 12.39 -8.45
CA ASN A 231 -7.52 11.40 -8.95
C ASN A 231 -6.88 11.81 -10.29
N VAL A 232 -7.10 13.03 -10.77
CA VAL A 232 -6.40 13.61 -11.93
C VAL A 232 -5.53 14.75 -11.45
N TRP A 233 -4.22 14.62 -11.62
CA TRP A 233 -3.23 15.61 -11.17
C TRP A 233 -2.59 16.30 -12.36
N SER A 234 -2.97 17.56 -12.61
CA SER A 234 -2.54 18.37 -13.77
C SER A 234 -1.61 19.54 -13.42
N ASP A 235 -1.35 19.77 -12.12
CA ASP A 235 -0.59 20.92 -11.64
C ASP A 235 0.91 20.62 -11.41
N ILE A 236 1.40 19.50 -11.98
CA ILE A 236 2.78 19.04 -11.80
C ILE A 236 3.56 19.26 -13.10
N ASP A 237 4.48 20.21 -13.10
CA ASP A 237 5.39 20.43 -14.23
C ASP A 237 6.59 19.49 -14.17
N PHE A 238 6.58 18.47 -15.02
CA PHE A 238 7.66 17.48 -15.14
C PHE A 238 8.97 18.05 -15.68
N TYR A 239 8.97 19.25 -16.21
CA TYR A 239 10.12 19.85 -16.92
C TYR A 239 10.71 21.06 -16.21
N LYS A 240 10.13 21.48 -15.08
CA LYS A 240 10.59 22.63 -14.30
C LYS A 240 11.86 22.31 -13.48
N GLU A 241 11.96 21.08 -12.99
CA GLU A 241 13.07 20.67 -12.14
C GLU A 241 14.25 20.16 -12.97
N LYS A 242 15.50 20.50 -12.55
CA LYS A 242 16.70 19.90 -13.13
C LYS A 242 16.76 18.44 -12.73
N ARG A 243 16.67 17.55 -13.73
CA ARG A 243 16.74 16.11 -13.51
C ARG A 243 18.19 15.64 -13.43
N LEU A 244 18.46 14.75 -12.49
CA LEU A 244 19.72 14.02 -12.34
C LEU A 244 19.68 12.70 -13.13
N HIS A 245 18.49 12.15 -13.35
CA HIS A 245 18.26 10.91 -14.11
C HIS A 245 17.10 11.08 -15.10
N LYS A 246 17.18 10.38 -16.25
CA LYS A 246 16.18 10.50 -17.36
C LYS A 246 14.74 10.20 -16.91
N THR A 247 14.57 9.26 -15.99
CA THR A 247 13.26 8.80 -15.51
C THR A 247 12.87 9.37 -14.14
N GLN A 248 13.68 10.29 -13.62
CA GLN A 248 13.41 10.91 -12.30
C GLN A 248 12.01 11.53 -12.27
N LYS A 249 11.24 11.17 -11.24
CA LYS A 249 9.97 11.81 -10.95
C LYS A 249 10.21 13.20 -10.34
N PRO A 250 9.37 14.20 -10.66
CA PRO A 250 9.45 15.50 -10.00
C PRO A 250 9.28 15.38 -8.48
N VAL A 251 10.07 16.15 -7.71
CA VAL A 251 9.93 16.15 -6.25
C VAL A 251 8.52 16.57 -5.85
N LYS A 252 7.95 17.57 -6.54
CA LYS A 252 6.56 18.02 -6.31
C LYS A 252 5.53 16.88 -6.45
N LEU A 253 5.78 15.88 -7.28
CA LEU A 253 4.89 14.73 -7.44
C LEU A 253 4.91 13.83 -6.20
N LEU A 254 6.07 13.68 -5.56
CA LEU A 254 6.26 12.83 -4.39
C LEU A 254 5.95 13.60 -3.08
N ASP A 255 6.10 14.92 -3.09
CA ASP A 255 5.82 15.82 -1.95
C ASP A 255 4.36 16.31 -1.95
N GLN A 256 3.44 15.48 -2.41
CA GLN A 256 2.02 15.85 -2.41
C GLN A 256 1.44 15.64 -1.01
N LYS A 257 1.26 16.71 -0.24
CA LYS A 257 0.51 16.71 1.04
C LYS A 257 -0.92 16.16 0.93
N ARG A 258 -1.32 15.82 -0.29
CA ARG A 258 -2.66 15.35 -0.68
C ARG A 258 -2.89 13.87 -0.42
N VAL A 259 -1.83 13.12 -0.14
CA VAL A 259 -1.86 11.66 -0.30
C VAL A 259 -1.40 10.92 0.96
N TRP A 260 -0.83 11.65 1.90
CA TRP A 260 -0.21 11.07 3.11
C TRP A 260 -0.85 11.51 4.39
#